data_56f4b3e0027316c94d4276e5d0052f56
#
_entry.id   56f4b3e0027316c94d4276e5d0052f56
#
_cell.length_a   1.000
_cell.length_b   1.000
_cell.length_c   1.000
_cell.angle_alpha   90.00
_cell.angle_beta   90.00
_cell.angle_gamma   90.00
#
_symmetry.space_group_name_H-M   'P 1'
#
loop_
_entity.id
_entity.type
_entity.pdbx_description
1 polymer ?
#
loop_
_entity_poly.entity_id
_entity_poly.type
_entity_poly.pdbx_seq_one_letter_code
_entity_poly.pdbx_strand_id
1 'polypeptide(L)'
;MRYKVQLKSNEVSVELDGDHYGASYWDKISTRQYEPDTIGFLENRCNDTTDFMDIGAANGAMTLIAASQGSRVSSYEPDPKIFRVVCQNFESNPDLKSLIFLHNKAISAESGILRFKRDDNASILSAIVFTGHNDSDAVEIQVCSLAEEIERFHSDKSRQLLIKMDIEGAEWRILKSKPTLSALRENSATLLLAVHPGFHRPFVPRLRGLDKIRLIGWKQQNYRESLEVFELLAQYACIYRTNLNPVVNKHQFAALIIVGYHEFILEFHRI
;
A
#
# COMPACT_ATOMS: atom_id res chain seq x y z
N MET A 1 -23.28 7.95 8.67
CA MET A 1 -24.40 7.68 7.74
C MET A 1 -24.00 6.52 6.85
N ARG A 2 -24.73 5.42 6.90
CA ARG A 2 -24.42 4.25 6.05
C ARG A 2 -24.71 4.54 4.58
N TYR A 3 -23.78 4.14 3.74
CA TYR A 3 -23.84 4.28 2.30
C TYR A 3 -23.57 2.92 1.65
N LYS A 4 -24.32 2.58 0.61
CA LYS A 4 -24.20 1.31 -0.09
C LYS A 4 -23.34 1.47 -1.33
N VAL A 5 -22.34 0.62 -1.46
CA VAL A 5 -21.38 0.62 -2.55
C VAL A 5 -21.50 -0.67 -3.34
N GLN A 6 -21.88 -0.56 -4.60
CA GLN A 6 -21.92 -1.70 -5.50
C GLN A 6 -20.52 -2.08 -5.95
N LEU A 7 -20.09 -3.28 -5.63
CA LEU A 7 -18.88 -3.91 -6.14
C LEU A 7 -19.24 -4.90 -7.27
N LYS A 8 -18.24 -5.51 -7.89
CA LYS A 8 -18.44 -6.41 -9.04
C LYS A 8 -19.49 -7.51 -8.78
N SER A 9 -19.37 -8.18 -7.64
CA SER A 9 -20.21 -9.35 -7.30
C SER A 9 -21.15 -9.10 -6.13
N ASN A 10 -20.87 -8.11 -5.29
CA ASN A 10 -21.54 -7.90 -4.02
C ASN A 10 -21.77 -6.41 -3.75
N GLU A 11 -22.68 -6.12 -2.83
CA GLU A 11 -22.89 -4.80 -2.24
C GLU A 11 -22.23 -4.77 -0.86
N VAL A 12 -21.47 -3.73 -0.56
CA VAL A 12 -20.92 -3.48 0.77
C VAL A 12 -21.49 -2.19 1.36
N SER A 13 -21.53 -2.11 2.67
CA SER A 13 -21.97 -0.92 3.40
C SER A 13 -20.76 -0.20 3.98
N VAL A 14 -20.74 1.13 3.90
CA VAL A 14 -19.66 1.96 4.45
C VAL A 14 -20.25 3.10 5.25
N GLU A 15 -19.51 3.59 6.23
CA GLU A 15 -19.85 4.81 6.94
C GLU A 15 -19.19 6.00 6.22
N LEU A 16 -19.99 7.01 5.87
CA LEU A 16 -19.45 8.22 5.29
C LEU A 16 -18.76 9.03 6.38
N ASP A 17 -17.46 9.22 6.21
CA ASP A 17 -16.69 10.21 6.92
C ASP A 17 -16.81 11.53 6.16
N GLY A 18 -17.39 12.55 6.81
CA GLY A 18 -17.80 13.80 6.17
C GLY A 18 -16.66 14.61 5.54
N ASP A 19 -15.41 14.35 5.94
CA ASP A 19 -14.28 15.19 5.55
C ASP A 19 -13.47 14.63 4.39
N HIS A 20 -13.31 13.29 4.28
CA HIS A 20 -12.36 12.70 3.32
C HIS A 20 -12.96 11.62 2.42
N TYR A 21 -13.82 10.75 2.97
CA TYR A 21 -14.37 9.59 2.27
C TYR A 21 -15.89 9.71 2.15
N GLY A 22 -16.34 10.80 1.53
CA GLY A 22 -17.75 11.05 1.26
C GLY A 22 -18.32 10.16 0.16
N ALA A 23 -19.62 10.32 -0.12
CA ALA A 23 -20.33 9.53 -1.14
C ALA A 23 -19.62 9.55 -2.50
N SER A 24 -19.12 10.71 -2.94
CA SER A 24 -18.42 10.85 -4.22
C SER A 24 -17.17 9.99 -4.34
N TYR A 25 -16.44 9.74 -3.25
CA TYR A 25 -15.31 8.81 -3.25
C TYR A 25 -15.80 7.38 -3.50
N TRP A 26 -16.81 6.94 -2.77
CA TRP A 26 -17.36 5.59 -2.89
C TRP A 26 -18.06 5.34 -4.23
N ASP A 27 -18.67 6.39 -4.82
CA ASP A 27 -19.19 6.33 -6.19
C ASP A 27 -18.09 6.08 -7.21
N LYS A 28 -16.92 6.70 -7.03
CA LYS A 28 -15.76 6.44 -7.89
C LYS A 28 -15.21 5.02 -7.73
N ILE A 29 -15.23 4.46 -6.52
CA ILE A 29 -14.90 3.04 -6.28
C ILE A 29 -15.91 2.15 -7.03
N SER A 30 -17.20 2.37 -6.84
CA SER A 30 -18.28 1.60 -7.47
C SER A 30 -18.22 1.64 -9.00
N THR A 31 -17.91 2.80 -9.57
CA THR A 31 -17.82 3.02 -11.03
C THR A 31 -16.42 2.77 -11.60
N ARG A 32 -15.46 2.32 -10.78
CA ARG A 32 -14.04 2.11 -11.14
C ARG A 32 -13.36 3.35 -11.75
N GLN A 33 -13.74 4.53 -11.26
CA GLN A 33 -13.07 5.79 -11.60
C GLN A 33 -11.92 6.14 -10.64
N TYR A 34 -11.81 5.41 -9.52
CA TYR A 34 -10.72 5.49 -8.56
C TYR A 34 -9.88 4.23 -8.66
N GLU A 35 -8.59 4.37 -8.87
CA GLU A 35 -7.63 3.25 -9.02
C GLU A 35 -8.17 2.06 -9.86
N PRO A 36 -8.59 2.28 -11.11
CA PRO A 36 -9.28 1.26 -11.89
C PRO A 36 -8.45 -0.02 -12.10
N ASP A 37 -7.14 0.15 -12.25
CA ASP A 37 -6.22 -0.97 -12.46
C ASP A 37 -6.08 -1.81 -11.19
N THR A 38 -5.92 -1.15 -10.02
CA THR A 38 -5.86 -1.79 -8.69
C THR A 38 -7.14 -2.55 -8.39
N ILE A 39 -8.29 -1.91 -8.56
CA ILE A 39 -9.60 -2.54 -8.32
C ILE A 39 -9.79 -3.72 -9.29
N GLY A 40 -9.53 -3.53 -10.57
CA GLY A 40 -9.63 -4.60 -11.57
C GLY A 40 -8.70 -5.78 -11.29
N PHE A 41 -7.48 -5.51 -10.81
CA PHE A 41 -6.53 -6.53 -10.41
C PHE A 41 -7.05 -7.36 -9.22
N LEU A 42 -7.53 -6.71 -8.15
CA LEU A 42 -8.10 -7.38 -6.99
C LEU A 42 -9.33 -8.22 -7.37
N GLU A 43 -10.27 -7.65 -8.12
CA GLU A 43 -11.48 -8.36 -8.55
C GLU A 43 -11.21 -9.60 -9.44
N ASN A 44 -10.05 -9.67 -10.08
CA ASN A 44 -9.69 -10.79 -10.93
C ASN A 44 -8.77 -11.81 -10.23
N ARG A 45 -8.05 -11.41 -9.19
CA ARG A 45 -7.07 -12.25 -8.48
C ARG A 45 -7.54 -12.72 -7.12
N CYS A 46 -8.42 -11.96 -6.45
CA CYS A 46 -8.99 -12.33 -5.16
C CYS A 46 -10.12 -13.36 -5.33
N ASN A 47 -10.10 -14.38 -4.47
CA ASN A 47 -11.11 -15.42 -4.37
C ASN A 47 -10.97 -16.15 -3.02
N ASP A 48 -11.76 -17.21 -2.80
CA ASP A 48 -11.78 -18.00 -1.56
C ASP A 48 -10.48 -18.79 -1.29
N THR A 49 -9.57 -18.89 -2.27
CA THR A 49 -8.24 -19.51 -2.12
C THR A 49 -7.13 -18.45 -1.99
N THR A 50 -7.46 -17.18 -1.82
CA THR A 50 -6.48 -16.09 -1.72
C THR A 50 -6.37 -15.61 -0.27
N ASP A 51 -5.13 -15.44 0.20
CA ASP A 51 -4.77 -14.64 1.37
C ASP A 51 -4.30 -13.28 0.87
N PHE A 52 -5.01 -12.21 1.23
CA PHE A 52 -4.70 -10.86 0.83
C PHE A 52 -4.20 -10.03 2.01
N MET A 53 -3.07 -9.36 1.84
CA MET A 53 -2.54 -8.40 2.81
C MET A 53 -2.68 -6.99 2.24
N ASP A 54 -3.45 -6.12 2.93
CA ASP A 54 -3.67 -4.72 2.57
C ASP A 54 -2.81 -3.83 3.48
N ILE A 55 -1.66 -3.38 2.96
CA ILE A 55 -0.67 -2.60 3.71
C ILE A 55 -0.82 -1.13 3.34
N GLY A 56 -1.30 -0.33 4.29
CA GLY A 56 -1.77 1.03 4.08
C GLY A 56 -3.24 1.03 3.64
N ALA A 57 -4.10 0.45 4.48
CA ALA A 57 -5.50 0.20 4.13
C ALA A 57 -6.35 1.47 4.03
N ALA A 58 -5.89 2.59 4.58
CA ALA A 58 -6.61 3.85 4.61
C ALA A 58 -8.05 3.67 5.14
N ASN A 59 -9.07 3.87 4.33
CA ASN A 59 -10.48 3.67 4.73
C ASN A 59 -10.99 2.23 4.56
N GLY A 60 -10.14 1.29 4.14
CA GLY A 60 -10.47 -0.12 3.96
C GLY A 60 -11.17 -0.48 2.66
N ALA A 61 -11.15 0.38 1.64
CA ALA A 61 -11.82 0.10 0.37
C ALA A 61 -11.27 -1.18 -0.29
N MET A 62 -9.96 -1.32 -0.42
CA MET A 62 -9.33 -2.50 -1.03
C MET A 62 -9.52 -3.75 -0.17
N THR A 63 -9.51 -3.60 1.17
CA THR A 63 -9.87 -4.65 2.12
C THR A 63 -11.28 -5.20 1.86
N LEU A 64 -12.28 -4.31 1.71
CA LEU A 64 -13.67 -4.71 1.46
C LEU A 64 -13.83 -5.35 0.07
N ILE A 65 -13.15 -4.81 -0.96
CA ILE A 65 -13.16 -5.40 -2.30
C ILE A 65 -12.62 -6.83 -2.27
N ALA A 66 -11.46 -7.05 -1.68
CA ALA A 66 -10.84 -8.39 -1.61
C ALA A 66 -11.70 -9.37 -0.80
N ALA A 67 -12.21 -8.97 0.36
CA ALA A 67 -13.06 -9.80 1.20
C ALA A 67 -14.40 -10.14 0.51
N SER A 68 -14.98 -9.21 -0.25
CA SER A 68 -16.21 -9.44 -1.00
C SER A 68 -16.05 -10.50 -2.11
N GLN A 69 -14.81 -10.78 -2.55
CA GLN A 69 -14.48 -11.88 -3.46
C GLN A 69 -14.22 -13.21 -2.72
N GLY A 70 -14.33 -13.25 -1.38
CA GLY A 70 -14.11 -14.44 -0.57
C GLY A 70 -12.69 -14.59 -0.01
N SER A 71 -11.79 -13.65 -0.25
CA SER A 71 -10.41 -13.72 0.26
C SER A 71 -10.35 -13.54 1.76
N ARG A 72 -9.45 -14.26 2.43
CA ARG A 72 -9.01 -13.89 3.77
C ARG A 72 -8.13 -12.64 3.68
N VAL A 73 -8.39 -11.65 4.52
CA VAL A 73 -7.72 -10.35 4.44
C VAL A 73 -7.06 -9.99 5.75
N SER A 74 -5.78 -9.63 5.72
CA SER A 74 -5.07 -9.01 6.83
C SER A 74 -4.77 -7.55 6.46
N SER A 75 -5.37 -6.61 7.18
CA SER A 75 -5.40 -5.19 6.83
C SER A 75 -4.65 -4.36 7.87
N TYR A 76 -3.74 -3.49 7.43
CA TYR A 76 -2.83 -2.71 8.28
C TYR A 76 -2.98 -1.22 8.02
N GLU A 77 -3.35 -0.47 9.05
CA GLU A 77 -3.45 0.99 9.02
C GLU A 77 -2.85 1.57 10.31
N PRO A 78 -1.74 2.32 10.23
CA PRO A 78 -1.05 2.81 11.41
C PRO A 78 -1.73 4.01 12.07
N ASP A 79 -2.38 4.92 11.30
CA ASP A 79 -3.03 6.09 11.89
C ASP A 79 -4.27 5.69 12.71
N PRO A 80 -4.30 5.92 14.04
CA PRO A 80 -5.43 5.49 14.86
C PRO A 80 -6.75 6.19 14.52
N LYS A 81 -6.72 7.37 13.89
CA LYS A 81 -7.94 8.07 13.47
C LYS A 81 -8.50 7.43 12.20
N ILE A 82 -7.62 7.15 11.22
CA ILE A 82 -8.01 6.47 9.98
C ILE A 82 -8.43 5.02 10.28
N PHE A 83 -7.69 4.34 11.15
CA PHE A 83 -8.04 2.97 11.57
C PHE A 83 -9.45 2.85 12.15
N ARG A 84 -9.95 3.88 12.86
CA ARG A 84 -11.35 3.90 13.32
C ARG A 84 -12.34 3.88 12.16
N VAL A 85 -12.04 4.56 11.06
CA VAL A 85 -12.87 4.54 9.85
C VAL A 85 -12.90 3.15 9.24
N VAL A 86 -11.73 2.49 9.16
CA VAL A 86 -11.64 1.09 8.72
C VAL A 86 -12.52 0.18 9.59
N CYS A 87 -12.43 0.32 10.92
CA CYS A 87 -13.25 -0.46 11.85
C CYS A 87 -14.77 -0.24 11.64
N GLN A 88 -15.19 1.01 11.46
CA GLN A 88 -16.59 1.34 11.20
C GLN A 88 -17.11 0.72 9.90
N ASN A 89 -16.30 0.81 8.83
CA ASN A 89 -16.63 0.20 7.54
C ASN A 89 -16.69 -1.33 7.65
N PHE A 90 -15.80 -1.94 8.41
CA PHE A 90 -15.80 -3.36 8.67
C PHE A 90 -17.04 -3.80 9.50
N GLU A 91 -17.38 -3.07 10.55
CA GLU A 91 -18.55 -3.36 11.39
C GLU A 91 -19.87 -3.27 10.61
N SER A 92 -19.90 -2.45 9.57
CA SER A 92 -21.05 -2.29 8.68
C SER A 92 -21.27 -3.50 7.75
N ASN A 93 -20.31 -4.45 7.69
CA ASN A 93 -20.34 -5.63 6.83
C ASN A 93 -20.19 -6.93 7.65
N PRO A 94 -21.20 -7.32 8.46
CA PRO A 94 -21.08 -8.46 9.37
C PRO A 94 -20.78 -9.80 8.67
N ASP A 95 -21.22 -9.95 7.41
CA ASP A 95 -21.01 -11.17 6.62
C ASP A 95 -19.53 -11.36 6.22
N LEU A 96 -18.72 -10.29 6.23
CA LEU A 96 -17.29 -10.35 5.93
C LEU A 96 -16.41 -10.51 7.18
N LYS A 97 -16.98 -10.49 8.38
CA LYS A 97 -16.21 -10.49 9.65
C LYS A 97 -15.27 -11.67 9.81
N SER A 98 -15.65 -12.84 9.35
CA SER A 98 -14.81 -14.04 9.46
C SER A 98 -13.60 -14.03 8.52
N LEU A 99 -13.60 -13.16 7.52
CA LEU A 99 -12.56 -13.06 6.50
C LEU A 99 -11.53 -11.98 6.79
N ILE A 100 -11.87 -10.95 7.59
CA ILE A 100 -11.06 -9.73 7.74
C ILE A 100 -10.42 -9.65 9.13
N PHE A 101 -9.10 -9.43 9.16
CA PHE A 101 -8.28 -9.21 10.36
C PHE A 101 -7.69 -7.80 10.29
N LEU A 102 -8.10 -6.92 11.21
CA LEU A 102 -7.67 -5.52 11.23
C LEU A 102 -6.55 -5.29 12.24
N HIS A 103 -5.52 -4.53 11.84
CA HIS A 103 -4.36 -4.22 12.67
C HIS A 103 -4.05 -2.72 12.66
N ASN A 104 -4.13 -2.08 13.83
CA ASN A 104 -3.65 -0.70 13.97
C ASN A 104 -2.13 -0.71 14.18
N LYS A 105 -1.40 -0.98 13.09
CA LYS A 105 0.05 -1.17 13.05
C LYS A 105 0.62 -0.67 11.74
N ALA A 106 1.86 -0.23 11.75
CA ALA A 106 2.64 -0.02 10.54
C ALA A 106 3.38 -1.30 10.14
N ILE A 107 3.62 -1.47 8.85
CA ILE A 107 4.51 -2.49 8.31
C ILE A 107 5.85 -1.84 7.96
N SER A 108 6.95 -2.51 8.28
CA SER A 108 8.31 -2.07 7.97
C SER A 108 9.22 -3.27 7.65
N ALA A 109 10.53 -3.01 7.50
CA ALA A 109 11.55 -4.04 7.36
C ALA A 109 11.80 -4.82 8.67
N GLU A 110 11.59 -4.16 9.81
CA GLU A 110 11.85 -4.68 11.15
C GLU A 110 10.72 -4.30 12.08
N SER A 111 10.45 -5.16 13.07
CA SER A 111 9.46 -4.91 14.12
C SER A 111 9.99 -3.95 15.18
N GLY A 112 9.08 -3.17 15.79
CA GLY A 112 9.45 -2.19 16.81
C GLY A 112 8.34 -1.19 17.13
N ILE A 113 8.76 -0.02 17.60
CA ILE A 113 7.88 1.13 17.86
C ILE A 113 8.41 2.32 17.08
N LEU A 114 7.54 3.02 16.37
CA LEU A 114 7.84 4.28 15.71
C LEU A 114 7.06 5.41 16.36
N ARG A 115 7.65 6.59 16.38
CA ARG A 115 6.96 7.82 16.72
C ARG A 115 6.46 8.49 15.44
N PHE A 116 5.18 8.63 15.37
CA PHE A 116 4.45 9.16 14.23
C PHE A 116 3.91 10.54 14.57
N LYS A 117 4.22 11.53 13.74
CA LYS A 117 3.59 12.83 13.80
C LYS A 117 2.64 12.99 12.65
N ARG A 118 1.39 13.27 12.97
CA ARG A 118 0.40 13.62 11.97
C ARG A 118 0.63 15.07 11.53
N ASP A 119 0.69 15.31 10.24
CA ASP A 119 0.55 16.66 9.70
C ASP A 119 -0.94 16.95 9.50
N ASP A 120 -1.54 17.72 10.40
CA ASP A 120 -2.95 18.09 10.31
C ASP A 120 -3.29 18.95 9.07
N ASN A 121 -2.28 19.46 8.37
CA ASN A 121 -2.42 20.17 7.10
C ASN A 121 -2.16 19.29 5.87
N ALA A 122 -1.62 18.09 6.04
CA ALA A 122 -1.49 17.13 4.95
C ALA A 122 -2.82 16.38 4.81
N SER A 123 -3.38 16.41 3.62
CA SER A 123 -4.50 15.52 3.26
C SER A 123 -4.12 14.09 3.63
N ILE A 124 -5.04 13.32 4.16
CA ILE A 124 -5.14 11.86 4.40
C ILE A 124 -3.82 11.04 4.42
N LEU A 125 -2.80 11.49 3.72
CA LEU A 125 -1.50 10.86 3.48
C LEU A 125 -0.54 11.26 4.59
N SER A 126 -0.62 10.56 5.72
CA SER A 126 0.33 10.74 6.82
C SER A 126 1.62 10.02 6.48
N ALA A 127 2.59 10.72 5.88
CA ALA A 127 3.93 10.20 5.76
C ALA A 127 4.47 9.85 7.15
N ILE A 128 5.09 8.69 7.30
CA ILE A 128 5.82 8.33 8.51
C ILE A 128 7.05 9.25 8.59
N VAL A 129 6.91 10.37 9.28
CA VAL A 129 8.03 11.23 9.58
C VAL A 129 8.72 10.65 10.83
N PHE A 130 9.93 10.17 10.65
CA PHE A 130 10.79 9.78 11.77
C PHE A 130 11.18 11.03 12.56
N THR A 131 10.43 11.35 13.60
CA THR A 131 10.73 12.50 14.45
C THR A 131 11.73 12.11 15.52
N GLY A 132 12.64 13.06 15.87
CA GLY A 132 13.55 12.92 17.01
C GLY A 132 12.81 12.85 18.34
N HIS A 133 13.50 12.49 19.42
CA HIS A 133 12.95 12.18 20.74
C HIS A 133 12.12 13.28 21.45
N ASN A 134 12.00 14.50 20.91
CA ASN A 134 11.45 15.67 21.63
C ASN A 134 10.15 16.26 21.05
N ASP A 135 9.41 15.53 20.22
CA ASP A 135 8.14 16.03 19.67
C ASP A 135 6.97 15.57 20.56
N SER A 136 6.36 16.51 21.32
CA SER A 136 5.29 16.24 22.30
C SER A 136 4.00 15.71 21.64
N ASP A 137 3.83 15.95 20.34
CA ASP A 137 2.60 15.63 19.60
C ASP A 137 2.71 14.33 18.80
N ALA A 138 3.85 13.62 18.92
CA ALA A 138 4.05 12.35 18.24
C ALA A 138 3.34 11.20 18.97
N VAL A 139 2.58 10.41 18.23
CA VAL A 139 1.92 9.19 18.71
C VAL A 139 2.85 7.99 18.48
N GLU A 140 2.97 7.11 19.47
CA GLU A 140 3.68 5.85 19.32
C GLU A 140 2.78 4.83 18.60
N ILE A 141 3.31 4.22 17.52
CA ILE A 141 2.65 3.16 16.78
C ILE A 141 3.47 1.89 16.79
N GLN A 142 2.80 0.77 16.91
CA GLN A 142 3.42 -0.53 16.73
C GLN A 142 3.83 -0.72 15.26
N VAL A 143 5.02 -1.29 15.07
CA VAL A 143 5.55 -1.65 13.75
C VAL A 143 5.83 -3.13 13.72
N CYS A 144 5.40 -3.79 12.66
CA CYS A 144 5.68 -5.20 12.43
C CYS A 144 6.53 -5.38 11.17
N SER A 145 7.41 -6.35 11.19
CA SER A 145 8.15 -6.77 10.00
C SER A 145 7.21 -7.45 9.01
N LEU A 146 7.33 -7.07 7.72
CA LEU A 146 6.53 -7.72 6.67
C LEU A 146 6.79 -9.23 6.62
N ALA A 147 8.03 -9.65 6.78
CA ALA A 147 8.37 -11.08 6.79
C ALA A 147 7.65 -11.85 7.90
N GLU A 148 7.63 -11.29 9.13
CA GLU A 148 6.94 -11.92 10.27
C GLU A 148 5.41 -11.95 10.06
N GLU A 149 4.82 -10.90 9.50
CA GLU A 149 3.38 -10.87 9.24
C GLU A 149 2.97 -11.82 8.12
N ILE A 150 3.80 -11.99 7.06
CA ILE A 150 3.58 -13.01 6.04
C ILE A 150 3.53 -14.40 6.68
N GLU A 151 4.52 -14.76 7.49
CA GLU A 151 4.56 -16.08 8.13
C GLU A 151 3.40 -16.31 9.10
N ARG A 152 2.97 -15.26 9.81
CA ARG A 152 1.84 -15.35 10.75
C ARG A 152 0.51 -15.53 10.03
N PHE A 153 0.27 -14.77 8.97
CA PHE A 153 -1.02 -14.73 8.30
C PHE A 153 -1.17 -15.83 7.27
N HIS A 154 -0.15 -16.02 6.43
CA HIS A 154 -0.14 -16.99 5.33
C HIS A 154 0.44 -18.34 5.78
N SER A 155 -0.23 -18.97 6.74
CA SER A 155 0.18 -20.29 7.28
C SER A 155 -0.19 -21.45 6.37
N ASP A 156 -1.29 -21.34 5.62
CA ASP A 156 -1.71 -22.33 4.62
C ASP A 156 -1.08 -22.02 3.26
N LYS A 157 0.03 -22.70 2.96
CA LYS A 157 0.82 -22.49 1.73
C LYS A 157 0.14 -23.05 0.46
N SER A 158 -1.05 -23.63 0.56
CA SER A 158 -1.87 -24.01 -0.61
C SER A 158 -2.65 -22.81 -1.17
N ARG A 159 -2.82 -21.75 -0.38
CA ARG A 159 -3.49 -20.52 -0.79
C ARG A 159 -2.53 -19.62 -1.57
N GLN A 160 -3.06 -18.73 -2.39
CA GLN A 160 -2.27 -17.69 -3.05
C GLN A 160 -2.02 -16.54 -2.08
N LEU A 161 -0.80 -16.02 -2.04
CA LEU A 161 -0.47 -14.81 -1.29
C LEU A 161 -0.46 -13.60 -2.23
N LEU A 162 -1.41 -12.68 -2.00
CA LEU A 162 -1.49 -11.40 -2.68
C LEU A 162 -1.29 -10.27 -1.67
N ILE A 163 -0.44 -9.32 -1.98
CA ILE A 163 -0.12 -8.17 -1.10
C ILE A 163 -0.32 -6.87 -1.88
N LYS A 164 -1.07 -5.91 -1.33
CA LYS A 164 -1.02 -4.50 -1.76
C LYS A 164 -0.15 -3.74 -0.77
N MET A 165 0.79 -2.96 -1.27
CA MET A 165 1.62 -2.07 -0.47
C MET A 165 1.55 -0.64 -1.00
N ASP A 166 1.00 0.25 -0.18
CA ASP A 166 0.76 1.65 -0.49
C ASP A 166 0.89 2.45 0.82
N ILE A 167 2.13 2.81 1.17
CA ILE A 167 2.51 3.31 2.52
C ILE A 167 3.28 4.63 2.50
N GLU A 168 3.18 5.33 1.39
CA GLU A 168 3.59 6.72 1.29
C GLU A 168 5.07 6.99 1.63
N GLY A 169 5.97 6.19 0.99
CA GLY A 169 7.41 6.48 0.93
C GLY A 169 8.32 5.56 1.75
N ALA A 170 7.80 4.53 2.44
CA ALA A 170 8.61 3.55 3.16
C ALA A 170 8.86 2.25 2.34
N GLU A 171 8.32 2.15 1.12
CA GLU A 171 8.31 0.95 0.28
C GLU A 171 9.71 0.42 0.01
N TRP A 172 10.65 1.30 -0.37
CA TRP A 172 12.02 0.89 -0.68
C TRP A 172 12.76 0.32 0.53
N ARG A 173 12.50 0.86 1.72
CA ARG A 173 13.10 0.34 2.96
C ARG A 173 12.68 -1.11 3.21
N ILE A 174 11.41 -1.42 2.99
CA ILE A 174 10.86 -2.76 3.16
C ILE A 174 11.41 -3.70 2.10
N LEU A 175 11.42 -3.27 0.84
CA LEU A 175 11.85 -4.08 -0.30
C LEU A 175 13.36 -4.25 -0.41
N LYS A 176 14.18 -3.45 0.28
CA LYS A 176 15.63 -3.68 0.43
C LYS A 176 15.96 -4.69 1.54
N SER A 177 14.99 -5.11 2.35
CA SER A 177 15.19 -6.08 3.44
C SER A 177 15.30 -7.51 2.90
N LYS A 178 16.43 -8.17 3.16
CA LYS A 178 16.63 -9.57 2.77
C LYS A 178 15.58 -10.53 3.36
N PRO A 179 15.23 -10.46 4.67
CA PRO A 179 14.15 -11.26 5.23
C PRO A 179 12.82 -11.08 4.48
N THR A 180 12.45 -9.85 4.14
CA THR A 180 11.24 -9.54 3.36
C THR A 180 11.28 -10.21 1.98
N LEU A 181 12.38 -10.02 1.24
CA LEU A 181 12.52 -10.61 -0.10
C LEU A 181 12.50 -12.14 -0.06
N SER A 182 13.12 -12.75 0.96
CA SER A 182 13.06 -14.20 1.17
C SER A 182 11.63 -14.67 1.43
N ALA A 183 10.91 -14.02 2.35
CA ALA A 183 9.53 -14.36 2.67
C ALA A 183 8.60 -14.22 1.44
N LEU A 184 8.72 -13.14 0.67
CA LEU A 184 7.95 -12.95 -0.55
C LEU A 184 8.21 -14.07 -1.57
N ARG A 185 9.47 -14.44 -1.78
CA ARG A 185 9.86 -15.47 -2.72
C ARG A 185 9.44 -16.87 -2.26
N GLU A 186 9.68 -17.22 -1.01
CA GLU A 186 9.33 -18.53 -0.43
C GLU A 186 7.83 -18.80 -0.47
N ASN A 187 7.03 -17.76 -0.45
CA ASN A 187 5.57 -17.84 -0.53
C ASN A 187 5.02 -17.59 -1.95
N SER A 188 5.88 -17.45 -2.97
CA SER A 188 5.46 -17.13 -4.34
C SER A 188 4.46 -15.97 -4.41
N ALA A 189 4.73 -14.92 -3.61
CA ALA A 189 3.83 -13.81 -3.44
C ALA A 189 3.65 -13.00 -4.74
N THR A 190 2.47 -12.44 -4.93
CA THR A 190 2.23 -11.37 -5.88
C THR A 190 2.07 -10.07 -5.10
N LEU A 191 2.91 -9.08 -5.38
CA LEU A 191 2.89 -7.78 -4.74
C LEU A 191 2.41 -6.70 -5.72
N LEU A 192 1.28 -6.08 -5.41
CA LEU A 192 0.82 -4.84 -6.02
C LEU A 192 1.44 -3.69 -5.22
N LEU A 193 2.40 -3.02 -5.84
CA LEU A 193 3.25 -2.01 -5.22
C LEU A 193 2.88 -0.64 -5.75
N ALA A 194 2.44 0.26 -4.88
CA ALA A 194 2.40 1.69 -5.14
C ALA A 194 3.68 2.34 -4.61
N VAL A 195 4.34 3.15 -5.43
CA VAL A 195 5.61 3.80 -5.07
C VAL A 195 5.39 5.30 -4.98
N HIS A 196 5.78 5.89 -3.85
CA HIS A 196 5.61 7.32 -3.60
C HIS A 196 6.95 8.07 -3.48
N PRO A 197 7.70 8.26 -4.58
CA PRO A 197 8.96 8.98 -4.55
C PRO A 197 8.79 10.46 -4.21
N GLY A 198 7.54 10.92 -4.19
CA GLY A 198 7.18 12.32 -4.02
C GLY A 198 7.23 12.86 -2.59
N PHE A 199 7.24 12.01 -1.54
CA PHE A 199 7.22 12.46 -0.14
C PHE A 199 8.43 13.32 0.25
N HIS A 200 9.55 13.17 -0.42
CA HIS A 200 10.72 14.01 -0.26
C HIS A 200 10.88 15.05 -1.38
N ARG A 201 9.85 15.18 -2.25
CA ARG A 201 9.89 16.19 -3.31
C ARG A 201 9.84 17.58 -2.67
N PRO A 202 10.84 18.45 -2.93
CA PRO A 202 10.80 19.82 -2.43
C PRO A 202 9.53 20.51 -2.93
N PHE A 203 8.72 21.03 -2.01
CA PHE A 203 7.58 21.87 -2.39
C PHE A 203 8.11 23.14 -3.06
N VAL A 204 7.80 23.32 -4.33
CA VAL A 204 8.31 24.45 -5.11
C VAL A 204 7.13 25.17 -5.76
N PRO A 205 6.53 26.15 -5.05
CA PRO A 205 5.32 26.87 -5.54
C PRO A 205 5.59 27.72 -6.81
N ARG A 206 6.84 28.16 -7.01
CA ARG A 206 7.30 28.86 -8.23
C ARG A 206 8.78 28.57 -8.42
N LEU A 207 9.13 27.86 -9.51
CA LEU A 207 10.50 27.49 -9.85
C LEU A 207 11.39 28.71 -10.09
N ARG A 208 12.13 29.17 -9.09
CA ARG A 208 13.19 30.16 -9.21
C ARG A 208 14.53 29.48 -8.90
N GLY A 209 15.55 29.76 -9.71
CA GLY A 209 16.98 29.43 -9.52
C GLY A 209 17.32 28.16 -8.69
N LEU A 210 17.50 28.32 -7.40
CA LEU A 210 17.88 27.25 -6.46
C LEU A 210 16.86 26.09 -6.39
N ASP A 211 15.58 26.35 -6.63
CA ASP A 211 14.55 25.34 -6.58
C ASP A 211 14.62 24.39 -7.77
N LYS A 212 15.04 24.88 -8.94
CA LYS A 212 15.31 24.02 -10.10
C LYS A 212 16.46 23.06 -9.82
N ILE A 213 17.50 23.53 -9.13
CA ILE A 213 18.66 22.69 -8.75
C ILE A 213 18.22 21.61 -7.74
N ARG A 214 17.39 21.95 -6.73
CA ARG A 214 16.84 20.99 -5.78
C ARG A 214 15.98 19.93 -6.46
N LEU A 215 15.12 20.33 -7.40
CA LEU A 215 14.29 19.40 -8.17
C LEU A 215 15.13 18.47 -9.06
N ILE A 216 16.20 18.97 -9.67
CA ILE A 216 17.14 18.16 -10.46
C ILE A 216 17.85 17.16 -9.55
N GLY A 217 18.35 17.61 -8.40
CA GLY A 217 18.99 16.73 -7.40
C GLY A 217 18.04 15.63 -6.90
N TRP A 218 16.81 16.00 -6.57
CA TRP A 218 15.76 15.05 -6.18
C TRP A 218 15.48 14.00 -7.28
N LYS A 219 15.31 14.44 -8.54
CA LYS A 219 15.10 13.52 -9.67
C LYS A 219 16.29 12.58 -9.88
N GLN A 220 17.51 13.09 -9.77
CA GLN A 220 18.71 12.26 -9.90
C GLN A 220 18.84 11.23 -8.78
N GLN A 221 18.55 11.62 -7.55
CA GLN A 221 18.57 10.71 -6.40
C GLN A 221 17.53 9.60 -6.56
N ASN A 222 16.27 9.95 -6.86
CA ASN A 222 15.21 8.96 -7.06
C ASN A 222 15.48 8.05 -8.26
N TYR A 223 16.06 8.59 -9.33
CA TYR A 223 16.46 7.78 -10.48
C TYR A 223 17.48 6.72 -10.09
N ARG A 224 18.57 7.12 -9.39
CA ARG A 224 19.61 6.20 -8.92
C ARG A 224 19.04 5.14 -7.97
N GLU A 225 18.26 5.55 -7.00
CA GLU A 225 17.64 4.64 -6.05
C GLU A 225 16.70 3.63 -6.75
N SER A 226 15.93 4.08 -7.73
CA SER A 226 15.08 3.20 -8.55
C SER A 226 15.90 2.19 -9.36
N LEU A 227 17.08 2.57 -9.88
CA LEU A 227 17.97 1.62 -10.57
C LEU A 227 18.45 0.51 -9.61
N GLU A 228 18.92 0.89 -8.42
CA GLU A 228 19.40 -0.04 -7.39
C GLU A 228 18.29 -0.99 -6.93
N VAL A 229 17.10 -0.45 -6.68
CA VAL A 229 15.94 -1.26 -6.26
C VAL A 229 15.52 -2.22 -7.36
N PHE A 230 15.48 -1.78 -8.63
CA PHE A 230 15.17 -2.68 -9.73
C PHE A 230 16.16 -3.84 -9.83
N GLU A 231 17.47 -3.55 -9.76
CA GLU A 231 18.52 -4.59 -9.83
C GLU A 231 18.40 -5.61 -8.69
N LEU A 232 17.97 -5.15 -7.52
CA LEU A 232 17.72 -6.02 -6.39
C LEU A 232 16.46 -6.87 -6.62
N LEU A 233 15.33 -6.24 -6.96
CA LEU A 233 14.04 -6.91 -7.14
C LEU A 233 14.04 -7.91 -8.30
N ALA A 234 14.73 -7.59 -9.40
CA ALA A 234 14.85 -8.47 -10.56
C ALA A 234 15.57 -9.80 -10.28
N GLN A 235 16.25 -9.92 -9.13
CA GLN A 235 16.83 -11.19 -8.66
C GLN A 235 15.78 -12.11 -8.00
N TYR A 236 14.62 -11.58 -7.65
CA TYR A 236 13.59 -12.26 -6.87
C TYR A 236 12.24 -12.35 -7.58
N ALA A 237 11.94 -11.41 -8.48
CA ALA A 237 10.62 -11.25 -9.07
C ALA A 237 10.67 -10.80 -10.53
N CYS A 238 9.63 -11.14 -11.28
CA CYS A 238 9.28 -10.47 -12.53
C CYS A 238 8.48 -9.19 -12.21
N ILE A 239 8.79 -8.09 -12.89
CA ILE A 239 8.19 -6.77 -12.65
C ILE A 239 7.34 -6.40 -13.85
N TYR A 240 6.08 -6.01 -13.59
CA TYR A 240 5.11 -5.61 -14.60
C TYR A 240 4.49 -4.26 -14.23
N ARG A 241 3.98 -3.55 -15.22
CA ARG A 241 3.00 -2.47 -15.01
C ARG A 241 1.63 -3.08 -14.68
N THR A 242 0.72 -2.30 -14.14
CA THR A 242 -0.64 -2.78 -13.80
C THR A 242 -1.42 -3.34 -14.98
N ASN A 243 -1.11 -2.89 -16.20
CA ASN A 243 -1.64 -3.45 -17.44
C ASN A 243 -0.93 -4.75 -17.91
N LEU A 244 -0.15 -5.38 -17.06
CA LEU A 244 0.62 -6.62 -17.28
C LEU A 244 1.72 -6.51 -18.36
N ASN A 245 2.06 -5.30 -18.81
CA ASN A 245 3.24 -5.13 -19.67
C ASN A 245 4.53 -5.25 -18.84
N PRO A 246 5.48 -6.13 -19.24
CA PRO A 246 6.70 -6.32 -18.48
C PRO A 246 7.58 -5.07 -18.46
N VAL A 247 8.24 -4.84 -17.33
CA VAL A 247 9.29 -3.85 -17.18
C VAL A 247 10.63 -4.54 -17.38
N VAL A 248 11.19 -4.39 -18.57
CA VAL A 248 12.30 -5.24 -19.04
C VAL A 248 13.69 -4.80 -18.59
N ASN A 249 13.84 -3.58 -18.10
CA ASN A 249 15.14 -3.10 -17.60
C ASN A 249 15.01 -1.95 -16.60
N LYS A 250 16.09 -1.73 -15.84
CA LYS A 250 16.18 -0.73 -14.78
C LYS A 250 15.95 0.72 -15.24
N HIS A 251 16.38 1.06 -16.45
CA HIS A 251 16.20 2.41 -16.96
C HIS A 251 14.75 2.70 -17.32
N GLN A 252 14.03 1.70 -17.84
CA GLN A 252 12.58 1.79 -18.06
C GLN A 252 11.85 1.96 -16.72
N PHE A 253 12.20 1.17 -15.70
CA PHE A 253 11.60 1.26 -14.37
C PHE A 253 11.79 2.65 -13.75
N ALA A 254 13.05 3.12 -13.71
CA ALA A 254 13.38 4.43 -13.15
C ALA A 254 12.72 5.58 -13.94
N ALA A 255 12.67 5.49 -15.27
CA ALA A 255 12.00 6.48 -16.10
C ALA A 255 10.48 6.55 -15.83
N LEU A 256 9.83 5.40 -15.68
CA LEU A 256 8.39 5.33 -15.34
C LEU A 256 8.13 6.06 -14.01
N ILE A 257 8.90 5.79 -12.96
CA ILE A 257 8.76 6.44 -11.65
C ILE A 257 8.97 7.96 -11.75
N ILE A 258 9.98 8.42 -12.51
CA ILE A 258 10.26 9.86 -12.66
C ILE A 258 9.17 10.62 -13.42
N VAL A 259 8.49 9.96 -14.37
CA VAL A 259 7.37 10.57 -15.11
C VAL A 259 6.02 10.44 -14.41
N GLY A 260 5.99 9.81 -13.23
CA GLY A 260 4.81 9.74 -12.39
C GLY A 260 3.99 8.46 -12.54
N TYR A 261 4.57 7.40 -13.10
CA TYR A 261 3.98 6.08 -13.02
C TYR A 261 4.39 5.41 -11.71
N HIS A 262 3.43 5.06 -10.87
CA HIS A 262 3.70 4.69 -9.48
C HIS A 262 3.31 3.27 -9.12
N GLU A 263 2.55 2.56 -9.95
CA GLU A 263 2.00 1.25 -9.60
C GLU A 263 2.65 0.13 -10.42
N PHE A 264 3.11 -0.91 -9.73
CA PHE A 264 3.77 -2.07 -10.32
C PHE A 264 3.24 -3.36 -9.73
N ILE A 265 3.26 -4.44 -10.52
CA ILE A 265 3.01 -5.81 -10.07
C ILE A 265 4.34 -6.54 -10.07
N LEU A 266 4.69 -7.15 -8.94
CA LEU A 266 5.87 -8.00 -8.76
C LEU A 266 5.40 -9.43 -8.48
N GLU A 267 5.76 -10.35 -9.35
CA GLU A 267 5.50 -11.79 -9.18
C GLU A 267 6.78 -12.48 -8.73
N PHE A 268 6.79 -12.94 -7.49
CA PHE A 268 7.91 -13.65 -6.88
C PHE A 268 7.79 -15.15 -7.17
N HIS A 269 8.89 -15.78 -7.53
CA HIS A 269 8.91 -17.19 -7.88
C HIS A 269 9.86 -17.99 -6.95
N ARG A 270 9.39 -19.13 -6.47
CA ARG A 270 10.28 -20.11 -5.81
C ARG A 270 11.34 -20.58 -6.80
N ILE A 271 12.58 -20.68 -6.34
CA ILE A 271 13.68 -21.31 -7.09
C ILE A 271 13.66 -22.82 -6.84
#